data_857fd6e97d7722bb78c52bdb6c3d153b
#
_entry.id   857fd6e97d7722bb78c52bdb6c3d153b
#
_cell.length_a   1.000
_cell.length_b   1.000
_cell.length_c   1.000
_cell.angle_alpha   90.00
_cell.angle_beta   90.00
_cell.angle_gamma   90.00
#
_symmetry.space_group_name_H-M   'P 1'
#
loop_
_entity.id
_entity.type
_entity.pdbx_description
1 polymer ?
#
loop_
_entity_poly.entity_id
_entity_poly.type
_entity_poly.pdbx_seq_one_letter_code
_entity_poly.pdbx_strand_id
1 'polypeptide(L)'
;MALFTDGTISTIEELLGSESSVLEVARTEKIDLTTKLSLAGQEIGIELSVFLAQQSGTDFPGGAWTKPELKNVVVTEPLRKWHTHYTLALVYRDAYNSQLNDRHLGKWRAYEQLAKRASAALFEIGMGMVSEPIEQAEKPALSSVPGALPAATYFARVSWLDGTGEEGNASEPGALSVPEGSLLVAAAVGPPENAQAWNVYVGPASDDVTLQNDTPIPLGQLWTEASSGLKAGRKPGSGQAPERYLKAGRSLQRG
;
A
#
# COMPACT_ATOMS: atom_id res chain seq x y z
N MET A 1 7.45 3.07 0.69
CA MET A 1 6.18 2.90 1.43
C MET A 1 5.04 3.16 0.47
N ALA A 2 3.92 2.42 0.58
CA ALA A 2 2.74 2.65 -0.27
C ALA A 2 2.19 4.06 -0.08
N LEU A 3 1.53 4.60 -1.10
CA LEU A 3 0.74 5.81 -0.98
C LEU A 3 -0.60 5.49 -0.31
N PHE A 4 -1.22 6.50 0.28
CA PHE A 4 -2.55 6.34 0.91
C PHE A 4 -3.61 5.87 -0.11
N THR A 5 -3.44 6.24 -1.37
CA THR A 5 -4.34 5.90 -2.49
C THR A 5 -4.05 4.55 -3.15
N ASP A 6 -2.96 3.86 -2.79
CA ASP A 6 -2.56 2.57 -3.36
C ASP A 6 -3.43 1.38 -2.93
N GLY A 7 -4.52 1.61 -2.22
CA GLY A 7 -5.42 0.55 -1.79
C GLY A 7 -5.37 0.28 -0.29
N THR A 8 -5.11 -0.97 0.12
CA THR A 8 -5.23 -1.37 1.53
C THR A 8 -4.06 -0.85 2.37
N ILE A 9 -4.34 0.01 3.37
CA ILE A 9 -3.32 0.61 4.26
C ILE A 9 -2.75 -0.43 5.22
N SER A 10 -3.59 -1.30 5.76
CA SER A 10 -3.18 -2.46 6.58
C SER A 10 -3.94 -3.72 6.16
N THR A 11 -3.35 -4.88 6.44
CA THR A 11 -3.85 -6.20 6.02
C THR A 11 -4.55 -6.95 7.15
N ILE A 12 -5.24 -8.05 6.81
CA ILE A 12 -5.86 -8.95 7.80
C ILE A 12 -4.78 -9.57 8.70
N GLU A 13 -3.59 -9.86 8.16
CA GLU A 13 -2.45 -10.39 8.92
C GLU A 13 -1.95 -9.38 9.96
N GLU A 14 -1.96 -8.08 9.64
CA GLU A 14 -1.62 -7.03 10.61
C GLU A 14 -2.68 -6.87 11.70
N LEU A 15 -3.98 -7.06 11.36
CA LEU A 15 -5.04 -7.15 12.37
C LEU A 15 -4.82 -8.34 13.30
N LEU A 16 -4.49 -9.51 12.74
CA LEU A 16 -4.18 -10.73 13.51
C LEU A 16 -2.93 -10.56 14.38
N GLY A 17 -1.90 -9.89 13.88
CA GLY A 17 -0.71 -9.55 14.66
C GLY A 17 -1.00 -8.64 15.86
N SER A 18 -2.03 -7.78 15.73
CA SER A 18 -2.47 -6.88 16.80
C SER A 18 -3.51 -7.51 17.74
N GLU A 19 -4.37 -8.41 17.22
CA GLU A 19 -5.43 -9.06 17.95
C GLU A 19 -5.69 -10.48 17.38
N SER A 20 -5.11 -11.48 18.01
CA SER A 20 -5.16 -12.87 17.53
C SER A 20 -6.58 -13.47 17.46
N SER A 21 -7.52 -12.98 18.27
CA SER A 21 -8.90 -13.46 18.27
C SER A 21 -9.83 -12.77 17.28
N VAL A 22 -9.32 -11.83 16.46
CA VAL A 22 -10.17 -11.02 15.57
C VAL A 22 -10.92 -11.85 14.53
N LEU A 23 -10.30 -12.89 13.96
CA LEU A 23 -10.98 -13.79 13.01
C LEU A 23 -12.13 -14.59 13.65
N GLU A 24 -11.93 -15.08 14.88
CA GLU A 24 -12.95 -15.79 15.61
C GLU A 24 -14.15 -14.88 15.89
N VAL A 25 -13.89 -13.66 16.36
CA VAL A 25 -14.93 -12.65 16.60
C VAL A 25 -15.65 -12.31 15.29
N ALA A 26 -14.92 -12.01 14.24
CA ALA A 26 -15.49 -11.67 12.93
C ALA A 26 -16.39 -12.80 12.39
N ARG A 27 -15.95 -14.06 12.51
CA ARG A 27 -16.73 -15.23 12.10
C ARG A 27 -17.98 -15.41 12.95
N THR A 28 -17.87 -15.29 14.28
CA THR A 28 -18.98 -15.49 15.22
C THR A 28 -20.05 -14.41 15.04
N GLU A 29 -19.63 -13.16 14.93
CA GLU A 29 -20.53 -11.99 14.82
C GLU A 29 -20.88 -11.65 13.35
N LYS A 30 -20.42 -12.45 12.37
CA LYS A 30 -20.64 -12.27 10.93
C LYS A 30 -20.18 -10.90 10.41
N ILE A 31 -19.03 -10.44 10.89
CA ILE A 31 -18.43 -9.17 10.50
C ILE A 31 -17.45 -9.42 9.34
N ASP A 32 -17.59 -8.67 8.25
CA ASP A 32 -16.64 -8.68 7.14
C ASP A 32 -15.47 -7.74 7.45
N LEU A 33 -14.29 -8.32 7.69
CA LEU A 33 -13.05 -7.57 8.00
C LEU A 33 -12.59 -6.70 6.82
N THR A 34 -12.78 -7.15 5.58
CA THR A 34 -12.40 -6.39 4.39
C THR A 34 -13.23 -5.10 4.28
N THR A 35 -14.54 -5.19 4.52
CA THR A 35 -15.41 -4.03 4.60
C THR A 35 -14.99 -3.08 5.73
N LYS A 36 -14.55 -3.59 6.89
CA LYS A 36 -14.10 -2.74 8.01
C LYS A 36 -12.77 -2.06 7.72
N LEU A 37 -11.83 -2.74 7.07
CA LEU A 37 -10.58 -2.12 6.58
C LEU A 37 -10.87 -0.98 5.61
N SER A 38 -11.74 -1.21 4.63
CA SER A 38 -12.13 -0.18 3.67
C SER A 38 -12.81 1.03 4.34
N LEU A 39 -13.73 0.79 5.27
CA LEU A 39 -14.43 1.84 6.00
C LEU A 39 -13.46 2.67 6.85
N ALA A 40 -12.53 2.03 7.56
CA ALA A 40 -11.50 2.71 8.33
C ALA A 40 -10.63 3.61 7.44
N GLY A 41 -10.22 3.11 6.27
CA GLY A 41 -9.47 3.90 5.29
C GLY A 41 -10.23 5.13 4.80
N GLN A 42 -11.53 4.99 4.51
CA GLN A 42 -12.39 6.11 4.07
C GLN A 42 -12.52 7.18 5.17
N GLU A 43 -12.81 6.78 6.41
CA GLU A 43 -12.97 7.72 7.54
C GLU A 43 -11.65 8.44 7.84
N ILE A 44 -10.51 7.72 7.85
CA ILE A 44 -9.18 8.32 7.98
C ILE A 44 -8.88 9.28 6.83
N GLY A 45 -9.24 8.91 5.59
CA GLY A 45 -9.08 9.76 4.42
C GLY A 45 -9.80 11.10 4.54
N ILE A 46 -10.98 11.12 5.16
CA ILE A 46 -11.72 12.36 5.46
C ILE A 46 -10.93 13.23 6.45
N GLU A 47 -10.42 12.65 7.54
CA GLU A 47 -9.64 13.39 8.54
C GLU A 47 -8.34 13.96 7.93
N LEU A 48 -7.63 13.17 7.13
CA LEU A 48 -6.44 13.61 6.41
C LEU A 48 -6.77 14.74 5.41
N SER A 49 -7.88 14.64 4.68
CA SER A 49 -8.32 15.67 3.72
C SER A 49 -8.63 16.98 4.42
N VAL A 50 -9.28 16.95 5.59
CA VAL A 50 -9.54 18.13 6.42
C VAL A 50 -8.23 18.77 6.89
N PHE A 51 -7.28 17.96 7.35
CA PHE A 51 -5.96 18.42 7.75
C PHE A 51 -5.21 19.09 6.58
N LEU A 52 -5.18 18.45 5.40
CA LEU A 52 -4.53 18.98 4.20
C LEU A 52 -5.16 20.31 3.74
N ALA A 53 -6.49 20.41 3.79
CA ALA A 53 -7.20 21.63 3.44
C ALA A 53 -6.84 22.81 4.37
N GLN A 54 -6.59 22.54 5.65
CA GLN A 54 -6.15 23.57 6.62
C GLN A 54 -4.70 24.04 6.38
N GLN A 55 -3.86 23.21 5.74
CA GLN A 55 -2.47 23.54 5.40
C GLN A 55 -2.34 24.28 4.07
N SER A 56 -3.39 24.39 3.26
CA SER A 56 -3.37 24.98 1.91
C SER A 56 -3.05 26.48 1.85
N GLY A 57 -2.75 27.15 2.97
CA GLY A 57 -2.32 28.56 3.05
C GLY A 57 -0.88 28.75 3.50
N THR A 58 -0.13 27.67 3.74
CA THR A 58 1.29 27.74 4.13
C THR A 58 2.16 27.69 2.89
N ASP A 59 3.05 28.70 2.74
CA ASP A 59 4.11 28.67 1.72
C ASP A 59 4.98 27.43 1.93
N PHE A 60 4.85 26.46 1.05
CA PHE A 60 5.72 25.30 1.07
C PHE A 60 7.09 25.69 0.50
N PRO A 61 8.18 25.63 1.30
CA PRO A 61 9.52 25.93 0.80
C PRO A 61 9.88 24.97 -0.34
N GLY A 62 10.13 25.51 -1.53
CA GLY A 62 10.54 24.73 -2.68
C GLY A 62 9.70 24.90 -3.96
N GLY A 63 8.60 25.67 -3.92
CA GLY A 63 7.89 26.11 -5.15
C GLY A 63 7.14 25.05 -5.96
N ALA A 64 7.35 23.75 -5.72
CA ALA A 64 6.75 22.65 -6.50
C ALA A 64 5.36 22.20 -6.01
N TRP A 65 4.92 22.65 -4.83
CA TRP A 65 3.68 22.20 -4.21
C TRP A 65 2.58 23.26 -4.35
N THR A 66 1.71 23.08 -5.31
CA THR A 66 0.56 23.98 -5.47
C THR A 66 -0.55 23.68 -4.48
N LYS A 67 -0.78 22.41 -4.12
CA LYS A 67 -1.75 21.99 -3.11
C LYS A 67 -1.52 20.51 -2.75
N PRO A 68 -1.27 20.17 -1.47
CA PRO A 68 -1.15 18.78 -1.06
C PRO A 68 -2.50 18.06 -1.12
N GLU A 69 -2.52 16.85 -1.66
CA GLU A 69 -3.69 16.00 -1.83
C GLU A 69 -3.44 14.63 -1.17
N LEU A 70 -4.50 13.82 -1.02
CA LEU A 70 -4.37 12.46 -0.46
C LEU A 70 -3.40 11.56 -1.23
N LYS A 71 -3.30 11.74 -2.55
CA LYS A 71 -2.36 10.98 -3.39
C LYS A 71 -0.88 11.23 -3.04
N ASN A 72 -0.57 12.38 -2.41
CA ASN A 72 0.78 12.70 -1.96
C ASN A 72 1.12 12.10 -0.59
N VAL A 73 0.14 11.51 0.12
CA VAL A 73 0.33 10.97 1.47
C VAL A 73 0.96 9.58 1.41
N VAL A 74 2.07 9.42 2.13
CA VAL A 74 2.77 8.13 2.28
C VAL A 74 2.30 7.42 3.53
N VAL A 75 2.02 6.12 3.44
CA VAL A 75 1.59 5.29 4.56
C VAL A 75 2.78 5.00 5.48
N THR A 76 2.99 5.87 6.46
CA THR A 76 4.00 5.71 7.51
C THR A 76 3.49 4.79 8.63
N GLU A 77 4.40 4.33 9.50
CA GLU A 77 4.05 3.43 10.61
C GLU A 77 2.95 4.00 11.55
N PRO A 78 2.96 5.28 11.96
CA PRO A 78 1.86 5.85 12.74
C PRO A 78 0.51 5.80 12.01
N LEU A 79 0.49 6.08 10.70
CA LEU A 79 -0.72 6.02 9.90
C LEU A 79 -1.24 4.58 9.78
N ARG A 80 -0.35 3.60 9.56
CA ARG A 80 -0.69 2.18 9.53
C ARG A 80 -1.26 1.69 10.86
N LYS A 81 -0.63 2.06 11.99
CA LYS A 81 -1.15 1.74 13.32
C LYS A 81 -2.50 2.38 13.60
N TRP A 82 -2.69 3.62 13.17
CA TRP A 82 -4.00 4.28 13.30
C TRP A 82 -5.07 3.48 12.55
N HIS A 83 -4.81 3.13 11.29
CA HIS A 83 -5.74 2.34 10.48
C HIS A 83 -6.02 0.96 11.09
N THR A 84 -5.00 0.23 11.53
CA THR A 84 -5.14 -1.08 12.18
C THR A 84 -6.00 -1.00 13.45
N HIS A 85 -5.67 -0.08 14.35
CA HIS A 85 -6.41 0.06 15.61
C HIS A 85 -7.83 0.57 15.40
N TYR A 86 -8.02 1.47 14.44
CA TYR A 86 -9.34 1.99 14.12
C TYR A 86 -10.23 0.89 13.50
N THR A 87 -9.69 0.08 12.60
CA THR A 87 -10.38 -1.11 12.06
C THR A 87 -10.81 -2.06 13.19
N LEU A 88 -9.91 -2.37 14.14
CA LEU A 88 -10.24 -3.20 15.29
C LEU A 88 -11.33 -2.56 16.17
N ALA A 89 -11.30 -1.26 16.38
CA ALA A 89 -12.35 -0.54 17.09
C ALA A 89 -13.71 -0.68 16.40
N LEU A 90 -13.76 -0.58 15.06
CA LEU A 90 -14.98 -0.78 14.27
C LEU A 90 -15.50 -2.23 14.39
N VAL A 91 -14.61 -3.22 14.33
CA VAL A 91 -14.97 -4.65 14.51
C VAL A 91 -15.59 -4.90 15.89
N TYR A 92 -14.94 -4.45 16.97
CA TYR A 92 -15.42 -4.66 18.32
C TYR A 92 -16.65 -3.82 18.68
N ARG A 93 -16.84 -2.65 18.04
CA ARG A 93 -18.07 -1.86 18.12
C ARG A 93 -19.24 -2.62 17.54
N ASP A 94 -19.08 -3.22 16.38
CA ASP A 94 -20.14 -4.01 15.75
C ASP A 94 -20.43 -5.29 16.54
N ALA A 95 -19.40 -5.99 17.02
CA ALA A 95 -19.54 -7.17 17.87
C ALA A 95 -20.29 -6.85 19.18
N TYR A 96 -20.05 -5.68 19.77
CA TYR A 96 -20.82 -5.21 20.94
C TYR A 96 -22.27 -4.93 20.57
N ASN A 97 -22.50 -4.20 19.46
CA ASN A 97 -23.85 -3.80 19.06
C ASN A 97 -24.73 -4.98 18.60
N SER A 98 -24.13 -6.06 18.05
CA SER A 98 -24.88 -7.21 17.54
C SER A 98 -25.65 -7.94 18.64
N GLN A 99 -25.12 -7.99 19.86
CA GLN A 99 -25.70 -8.75 20.97
C GLN A 99 -25.94 -7.92 22.24
N LEU A 100 -25.56 -6.61 22.24
CA LEU A 100 -25.55 -5.75 23.43
C LEU A 100 -24.82 -6.41 24.63
N ASN A 101 -23.78 -7.21 24.33
CA ASN A 101 -23.03 -7.97 25.30
C ASN A 101 -21.75 -7.20 25.67
N ASP A 102 -21.60 -6.89 26.94
CA ASP A 102 -20.44 -6.17 27.51
C ASP A 102 -19.08 -6.87 27.28
N ARG A 103 -19.10 -8.14 26.83
CA ARG A 103 -17.88 -8.90 26.50
C ARG A 103 -16.95 -8.15 25.58
N HIS A 104 -17.48 -7.42 24.59
CA HIS A 104 -16.69 -6.72 23.58
C HIS A 104 -16.44 -5.24 23.88
N LEU A 105 -17.20 -4.67 24.84
CA LEU A 105 -17.13 -3.24 25.20
C LEU A 105 -15.72 -2.81 25.63
N GLY A 106 -15.04 -3.61 26.43
CA GLY A 106 -13.69 -3.31 26.92
C GLY A 106 -12.67 -3.22 25.77
N LYS A 107 -12.72 -4.17 24.84
CA LYS A 107 -11.84 -4.17 23.66
C LYS A 107 -12.14 -3.02 22.71
N TRP A 108 -13.43 -2.75 22.43
CA TRP A 108 -13.80 -1.59 21.62
C TRP A 108 -13.19 -0.30 22.16
N ARG A 109 -13.40 0.00 23.46
CA ARG A 109 -12.85 1.21 24.10
C ARG A 109 -11.32 1.24 24.08
N ALA A 110 -10.67 0.10 24.29
CA ALA A 110 -9.22 0.01 24.25
C ALA A 110 -8.67 0.34 22.85
N TYR A 111 -9.23 -0.25 21.80
CA TYR A 111 -8.80 0.02 20.42
C TYR A 111 -9.15 1.45 19.96
N GLU A 112 -10.27 2.00 20.37
CA GLU A 112 -10.59 3.41 20.13
C GLU A 112 -9.53 4.35 20.74
N GLN A 113 -9.07 4.07 21.97
CA GLN A 113 -8.00 4.85 22.59
C GLN A 113 -6.65 4.65 21.87
N LEU A 114 -6.33 3.44 21.45
CA LEU A 114 -5.11 3.17 20.68
C LEU A 114 -5.14 3.89 19.32
N ALA A 115 -6.28 3.89 18.64
CA ALA A 115 -6.46 4.63 17.39
C ALA A 115 -6.26 6.14 17.60
N LYS A 116 -6.85 6.73 18.64
CA LYS A 116 -6.66 8.15 19.00
C LYS A 116 -5.19 8.47 19.31
N ARG A 117 -4.47 7.59 20.01
CA ARG A 117 -3.03 7.78 20.26
C ARG A 117 -2.20 7.71 18.99
N ALA A 118 -2.50 6.76 18.09
CA ALA A 118 -1.79 6.63 16.82
C ALA A 118 -2.04 7.83 15.90
N SER A 119 -3.28 8.32 15.82
CA SER A 119 -3.63 9.57 15.12
C SER A 119 -2.88 10.78 15.69
N ALA A 120 -2.88 10.96 17.01
CA ALA A 120 -2.14 12.05 17.66
C ALA A 120 -0.63 11.95 17.36
N ALA A 121 -0.04 10.75 17.41
CA ALA A 121 1.37 10.53 17.07
C ALA A 121 1.66 10.88 15.61
N LEU A 122 0.77 10.54 14.66
CA LEU A 122 0.91 10.92 13.26
C LEU A 122 1.01 12.44 13.09
N PHE A 123 0.10 13.20 13.70
CA PHE A 123 0.08 14.66 13.56
C PHE A 123 1.21 15.36 14.35
N GLU A 124 1.73 14.72 15.41
CA GLU A 124 2.89 15.22 16.17
C GLU A 124 4.21 14.99 15.42
N ILE A 125 4.43 13.78 14.90
CA ILE A 125 5.61 13.42 14.09
C ILE A 125 5.57 14.16 12.76
N GLY A 126 4.40 14.22 12.15
CA GLY A 126 4.10 14.77 10.85
C GLY A 126 3.65 13.67 9.88
N MET A 127 2.74 14.04 9.00
CA MET A 127 2.26 13.20 7.91
C MET A 127 3.32 13.14 6.82
N GLY A 128 3.78 11.94 6.45
CA GLY A 128 4.75 11.74 5.38
C GLY A 128 4.16 12.09 4.01
N MET A 129 4.90 12.86 3.21
CA MET A 129 4.45 13.37 1.91
C MET A 129 5.51 13.18 0.85
N VAL A 130 5.08 12.94 -0.41
CA VAL A 130 5.89 12.98 -1.63
C VAL A 130 5.35 14.04 -2.59
N SER A 131 6.23 14.69 -3.36
CA SER A 131 5.85 15.72 -4.35
C SER A 131 5.27 15.10 -5.61
N GLU A 132 5.92 14.06 -6.11
CA GLU A 132 5.55 13.35 -7.33
C GLU A 132 5.17 11.90 -7.00
N PRO A 133 3.90 11.65 -6.61
CA PRO A 133 3.47 10.31 -6.20
C PRO A 133 3.48 9.35 -7.38
N ILE A 134 4.13 8.20 -7.21
CA ILE A 134 4.14 7.09 -8.17
C ILE A 134 3.11 6.06 -7.68
N GLU A 135 1.97 6.01 -8.35
CA GLU A 135 0.88 5.11 -8.00
C GLU A 135 1.32 3.64 -8.08
N GLN A 136 0.68 2.80 -7.27
CA GLN A 136 0.88 1.36 -7.34
C GLN A 136 0.60 0.86 -8.76
N ALA A 137 1.48 0.01 -9.29
CA ALA A 137 1.27 -0.57 -10.59
C ALA A 137 0.05 -1.49 -10.62
N GLU A 138 -0.65 -1.54 -11.76
CA GLU A 138 -1.68 -2.54 -12.00
C GLU A 138 -1.07 -3.94 -12.14
N LYS A 139 -1.91 -4.97 -11.94
CA LYS A 139 -1.51 -6.35 -12.14
C LYS A 139 -0.97 -6.55 -13.56
N PRO A 140 0.24 -7.15 -13.74
CA PRO A 140 0.84 -7.31 -15.05
C PRO A 140 0.02 -8.21 -15.96
N ALA A 141 0.03 -7.91 -17.25
CA ALA A 141 -0.42 -8.85 -18.27
C ALA A 141 0.66 -9.90 -18.50
N LEU A 142 0.30 -11.18 -18.36
CA LEU A 142 1.22 -12.32 -18.51
C LEU A 142 0.84 -13.17 -19.72
N SER A 143 1.85 -13.62 -20.45
CA SER A 143 1.72 -14.54 -21.58
C SER A 143 2.94 -15.46 -21.66
N SER A 144 2.97 -16.35 -22.61
CA SER A 144 4.12 -17.21 -22.87
C SER A 144 4.50 -17.20 -24.35
N VAL A 145 5.80 -17.39 -24.63
CA VAL A 145 6.35 -17.53 -25.98
C VAL A 145 7.16 -18.83 -26.06
N PRO A 146 7.39 -19.38 -27.27
CA PRO A 146 8.24 -20.58 -27.44
C PRO A 146 9.63 -20.36 -26.82
N GLY A 147 10.13 -21.38 -26.12
CA GLY A 147 11.43 -21.39 -25.44
C GLY A 147 11.93 -22.79 -25.18
N ALA A 148 12.74 -22.99 -24.13
CA ALA A 148 13.33 -24.28 -23.79
C ALA A 148 13.26 -24.61 -22.29
N LEU A 149 12.46 -23.89 -21.50
CA LEU A 149 12.35 -24.14 -20.07
C LEU A 149 11.30 -25.21 -19.75
N PRO A 150 11.43 -25.91 -18.61
CA PRO A 150 10.42 -26.84 -18.13
C PRO A 150 9.14 -26.12 -17.76
N ALA A 151 8.02 -26.85 -17.75
CA ALA A 151 6.74 -26.30 -17.28
C ALA A 151 6.85 -25.80 -15.83
N ALA A 152 6.34 -24.61 -15.58
CA ALA A 152 6.35 -23.99 -14.25
C ALA A 152 5.16 -23.03 -14.06
N THR A 153 4.78 -22.82 -12.81
CA THR A 153 3.85 -21.73 -12.46
C THR A 153 4.65 -20.56 -11.89
N TYR A 154 4.47 -19.41 -12.50
CA TYR A 154 5.14 -18.19 -12.10
C TYR A 154 4.14 -17.20 -11.49
N PHE A 155 4.64 -16.47 -10.51
CA PHE A 155 4.00 -15.26 -9.97
C PHE A 155 4.84 -14.06 -10.38
N ALA A 156 4.19 -13.01 -10.89
CA ALA A 156 4.88 -11.80 -11.32
C ALA A 156 4.22 -10.56 -10.74
N ARG A 157 5.06 -9.60 -10.34
CA ARG A 157 4.68 -8.23 -9.95
C ARG A 157 5.47 -7.25 -10.78
N VAL A 158 4.95 -6.05 -10.94
CA VAL A 158 5.64 -4.94 -11.60
C VAL A 158 5.55 -3.70 -10.73
N SER A 159 6.48 -2.77 -10.91
CA SER A 159 6.48 -1.47 -10.26
C SER A 159 6.89 -0.39 -11.25
N TRP A 160 6.36 0.80 -11.10
CA TRP A 160 6.73 1.96 -11.91
C TRP A 160 7.95 2.67 -11.33
N LEU A 161 8.75 3.28 -12.21
CA LEU A 161 9.84 4.19 -11.87
C LEU A 161 9.60 5.53 -12.55
N ASP A 162 9.92 6.61 -11.82
CA ASP A 162 9.96 7.96 -12.37
C ASP A 162 11.29 8.29 -13.04
N GLY A 163 11.45 9.55 -13.47
CA GLY A 163 12.67 10.05 -14.09
C GLY A 163 13.86 10.19 -13.15
N THR A 164 13.66 10.14 -11.85
CA THR A 164 14.71 10.19 -10.82
C THR A 164 15.20 8.80 -10.42
N GLY A 165 14.48 7.75 -10.84
CA GLY A 165 14.72 6.36 -10.49
C GLY A 165 14.07 5.94 -9.17
N GLU A 166 13.17 6.76 -8.61
CA GLU A 166 12.32 6.36 -7.50
C GLU A 166 11.30 5.32 -7.95
N GLU A 167 10.99 4.38 -7.05
CA GLU A 167 10.14 3.24 -7.35
C GLU A 167 8.85 3.30 -6.53
N GLY A 168 7.72 3.22 -7.24
CA GLY A 168 6.39 3.09 -6.64
C GLY A 168 6.16 1.72 -6.00
N ASN A 169 4.99 1.55 -5.39
CA ASN A 169 4.60 0.27 -4.80
C ASN A 169 4.39 -0.78 -5.89
N ALA A 170 4.84 -2.01 -5.63
CA ALA A 170 4.66 -3.11 -6.58
C ALA A 170 3.19 -3.52 -6.69
N SER A 171 2.80 -3.97 -7.88
CA SER A 171 1.45 -4.47 -8.19
C SER A 171 1.04 -5.65 -7.32
N GLU A 172 -0.25 -5.97 -7.32
CA GLU A 172 -0.71 -7.29 -6.91
C GLU A 172 -0.13 -8.37 -7.82
N PRO A 173 0.11 -9.60 -7.30
CA PRO A 173 0.73 -10.66 -8.08
C PRO A 173 -0.19 -11.14 -9.22
N GLY A 174 0.34 -11.18 -10.44
CA GLY A 174 -0.18 -11.98 -11.53
C GLY A 174 0.33 -13.42 -11.44
N ALA A 175 -0.47 -14.41 -11.82
CA ALA A 175 -0.03 -15.79 -11.90
C ALA A 175 -0.28 -16.37 -13.30
N LEU A 176 0.69 -17.15 -13.81
CA LEU A 176 0.57 -17.88 -15.07
C LEU A 176 1.28 -19.23 -14.97
N SER A 177 0.59 -20.30 -15.40
CA SER A 177 1.22 -21.59 -15.63
C SER A 177 1.74 -21.64 -17.07
N VAL A 178 3.06 -21.67 -17.20
CA VAL A 178 3.79 -21.72 -18.47
C VAL A 178 4.07 -23.18 -18.84
N PRO A 179 3.68 -23.64 -20.06
CA PRO A 179 3.92 -25.02 -20.49
C PRO A 179 5.40 -25.31 -20.77
N GLU A 180 5.76 -26.58 -20.80
CA GLU A 180 7.10 -27.01 -21.19
C GLU A 180 7.48 -26.47 -22.58
N GLY A 181 8.73 -26.08 -22.74
CA GLY A 181 9.24 -25.49 -23.98
C GLY A 181 8.79 -24.05 -24.22
N SER A 182 8.47 -23.30 -23.15
CA SER A 182 8.04 -21.93 -23.24
C SER A 182 8.76 -21.03 -22.22
N LEU A 183 8.72 -19.73 -22.45
CA LEU A 183 9.24 -18.67 -21.58
C LEU A 183 8.10 -17.75 -21.14
N LEU A 184 8.17 -17.26 -19.92
CA LEU A 184 7.25 -16.25 -19.42
C LEU A 184 7.49 -14.90 -20.10
N VAL A 185 6.41 -14.20 -20.44
CA VAL A 185 6.43 -12.80 -20.89
C VAL A 185 5.54 -11.98 -19.98
N ALA A 186 6.03 -10.83 -19.55
CA ALA A 186 5.28 -9.88 -18.75
C ALA A 186 5.23 -8.50 -19.43
N ALA A 187 4.08 -7.85 -19.29
CA ALA A 187 3.87 -6.46 -19.69
C ALA A 187 3.29 -5.66 -18.52
N ALA A 188 3.85 -4.51 -18.26
CA ALA A 188 3.23 -3.53 -17.35
C ALA A 188 2.08 -2.82 -18.06
N VAL A 189 0.99 -2.55 -17.34
CA VAL A 189 -0.27 -2.01 -17.86
C VAL A 189 -0.61 -0.71 -17.13
N GLY A 190 -1.17 0.27 -17.83
CA GLY A 190 -1.68 1.50 -17.22
C GLY A 190 -0.59 2.39 -16.59
N PRO A 191 0.45 2.81 -17.35
CA PRO A 191 1.48 3.67 -16.78
C PRO A 191 0.89 5.01 -16.35
N PRO A 192 1.18 5.49 -15.10
CA PRO A 192 0.83 6.85 -14.68
C PRO A 192 1.66 7.88 -15.47
N GLU A 193 1.20 9.13 -15.50
CA GLU A 193 1.80 10.19 -16.32
C GLU A 193 3.28 10.44 -16.01
N ASN A 194 3.70 10.26 -14.75
CA ASN A 194 5.08 10.47 -14.29
C ASN A 194 5.96 9.22 -14.38
N ALA A 195 5.43 8.05 -14.78
CA ALA A 195 6.24 6.86 -15.00
C ALA A 195 7.13 7.03 -16.25
N GLN A 196 8.38 6.61 -16.17
CA GLN A 196 9.31 6.59 -17.31
C GLN A 196 9.80 5.19 -17.65
N ALA A 197 9.77 4.28 -16.67
CA ALA A 197 10.20 2.91 -16.82
C ALA A 197 9.47 2.01 -15.80
N TRP A 198 9.74 0.71 -15.85
CA TRP A 198 9.19 -0.24 -14.91
C TRP A 198 10.16 -1.37 -14.58
N ASN A 199 9.95 -2.00 -13.43
CA ASN A 199 10.65 -3.20 -12.99
C ASN A 199 9.71 -4.39 -12.97
N VAL A 200 10.28 -5.60 -13.19
CA VAL A 200 9.56 -6.87 -13.11
C VAL A 200 10.18 -7.76 -12.04
N TYR A 201 9.32 -8.31 -11.21
CA TYR A 201 9.65 -9.25 -10.14
C TYR A 201 8.92 -10.57 -10.41
N VAL A 202 9.66 -11.67 -10.51
CA VAL A 202 9.09 -12.99 -10.78
C VAL A 202 9.63 -14.01 -9.80
N GLY A 203 8.81 -15.00 -9.47
CA GLY A 203 9.18 -16.11 -8.60
C GLY A 203 8.16 -17.25 -8.60
N PRO A 204 8.45 -18.33 -7.87
CA PRO A 204 7.59 -19.52 -7.81
C PRO A 204 6.39 -19.36 -6.88
N ALA A 205 6.39 -18.34 -6.02
CA ALA A 205 5.30 -18.04 -5.09
C ALA A 205 5.03 -16.53 -5.05
N SER A 206 3.83 -16.13 -4.66
CA SER A 206 3.38 -14.72 -4.65
C SER A 206 4.15 -13.82 -3.69
N ASP A 207 4.73 -14.38 -2.65
CA ASP A 207 5.55 -13.75 -1.60
C ASP A 207 7.06 -13.94 -1.81
N ASP A 208 7.44 -14.75 -2.80
CA ASP A 208 8.84 -15.05 -3.13
C ASP A 208 9.18 -14.68 -4.58
N VAL A 209 8.92 -13.42 -4.92
CA VAL A 209 9.28 -12.83 -6.22
C VAL A 209 10.53 -11.96 -6.08
N THR A 210 11.40 -11.99 -7.09
CA THR A 210 12.67 -11.23 -7.13
C THR A 210 12.83 -10.49 -8.45
N LEU A 211 13.58 -9.37 -8.41
CA LEU A 211 13.85 -8.52 -9.57
C LEU A 211 14.55 -9.29 -10.68
N GLN A 212 13.99 -9.23 -11.89
CA GLN A 212 14.46 -10.01 -13.04
C GLN A 212 15.12 -9.16 -14.14
N ASN A 213 14.89 -7.86 -14.17
CA ASN A 213 15.57 -6.95 -15.10
C ASN A 213 16.85 -6.37 -14.48
N ASP A 214 17.90 -6.18 -15.31
CA ASP A 214 19.16 -5.57 -14.87
C ASP A 214 19.09 -4.04 -14.91
N THR A 215 18.34 -3.51 -15.86
CA THR A 215 18.07 -2.08 -16.04
C THR A 215 16.55 -1.88 -16.12
N PRO A 216 16.03 -0.72 -15.67
CA PRO A 216 14.62 -0.40 -15.82
C PRO A 216 14.15 -0.59 -17.28
N ILE A 217 12.98 -1.19 -17.44
CA ILE A 217 12.40 -1.49 -18.74
C ILE A 217 11.63 -0.26 -19.21
N PRO A 218 11.92 0.27 -20.42
CA PRO A 218 11.19 1.40 -20.98
C PRO A 218 9.68 1.11 -21.13
N LEU A 219 8.85 2.15 -21.01
CA LEU A 219 7.41 2.01 -21.23
C LEU A 219 7.11 1.44 -22.61
N GLY A 220 6.11 0.55 -22.68
CA GLY A 220 5.68 -0.11 -23.91
C GLY A 220 6.55 -1.29 -24.35
N GLN A 221 7.68 -1.56 -23.69
CA GLN A 221 8.48 -2.78 -23.92
C GLN A 221 7.99 -3.94 -23.06
N LEU A 222 8.14 -5.15 -23.59
CA LEU A 222 7.85 -6.39 -22.88
C LEU A 222 9.13 -6.91 -22.21
N TRP A 223 8.96 -7.55 -21.07
CA TRP A 223 9.99 -8.38 -20.49
C TRP A 223 9.75 -9.84 -20.88
N THR A 224 10.81 -10.55 -21.25
CA THR A 224 10.79 -11.98 -21.53
C THR A 224 11.81 -12.68 -20.64
N GLU A 225 11.40 -13.80 -20.05
CA GLU A 225 12.27 -14.64 -19.23
C GLU A 225 13.51 -15.09 -20.02
N ALA A 226 14.67 -15.07 -19.37
CA ALA A 226 15.88 -15.56 -19.99
C ALA A 226 15.85 -17.10 -20.17
N SER A 227 16.47 -17.62 -21.22
CA SER A 227 16.57 -19.07 -21.46
C SER A 227 17.33 -19.83 -20.36
N SER A 228 18.07 -19.13 -19.51
CA SER A 228 18.72 -19.66 -18.29
C SER A 228 17.78 -19.76 -17.07
N GLY A 229 16.53 -19.33 -17.20
CA GLY A 229 15.57 -19.26 -16.10
C GLY A 229 15.70 -17.99 -15.26
N LEU A 230 14.97 -17.97 -14.14
CA LEU A 230 14.96 -16.84 -13.21
C LEU A 230 16.31 -16.68 -12.51
N LYS A 231 16.68 -15.42 -12.26
CA LYS A 231 17.88 -15.07 -11.50
C LYS A 231 17.55 -14.66 -10.08
N ALA A 232 18.51 -14.79 -9.19
CA ALA A 232 18.42 -14.19 -7.85
C ALA A 232 18.43 -12.65 -7.96
N GLY A 233 17.62 -12.00 -7.16
CA GLY A 233 17.50 -10.54 -7.15
C GLY A 233 16.93 -10.03 -5.84
N ARG A 234 16.82 -8.70 -5.69
CA ARG A 234 16.13 -8.08 -4.55
C ARG A 234 14.63 -8.33 -4.61
N LYS A 235 13.99 -8.38 -3.46
CA LYS A 235 12.51 -8.37 -3.38
C LYS A 235 11.96 -6.99 -3.77
N PRO A 236 10.66 -6.90 -4.15
CA PRO A 236 10.01 -5.62 -4.37
C PRO A 236 10.17 -4.69 -3.16
N GLY A 237 10.38 -3.41 -3.44
CA GLY A 237 10.32 -2.37 -2.42
C GLY A 237 8.90 -2.16 -1.90
N SER A 238 8.77 -1.37 -0.84
CA SER A 238 7.47 -0.99 -0.26
C SER A 238 6.89 0.31 -0.85
N GLY A 239 7.45 0.83 -1.94
CA GLY A 239 7.10 2.11 -2.56
C GLY A 239 7.97 3.27 -2.07
N GLN A 240 7.55 4.51 -2.41
CA GLN A 240 8.32 5.73 -2.15
C GLN A 240 8.49 6.03 -0.67
N ALA A 241 9.65 6.57 -0.30
CA ALA A 241 9.89 7.11 1.04
C ALA A 241 9.34 8.55 1.13
N PRO A 242 8.91 9.03 2.32
CA PRO A 242 8.51 10.41 2.47
C PRO A 242 9.68 11.36 2.21
N GLU A 243 9.48 12.35 1.34
CA GLU A 243 10.44 13.44 1.12
C GLU A 243 10.38 14.46 2.25
N ARG A 244 9.20 14.64 2.83
CA ARG A 244 8.96 15.59 3.93
C ARG A 244 7.86 15.11 4.86
N TYR A 245 7.80 15.74 6.04
CA TYR A 245 6.76 15.51 7.03
C TYR A 245 5.97 16.79 7.28
N LEU A 246 4.64 16.74 7.01
CA LEU A 246 3.73 17.86 7.22
C LEU A 246 3.15 17.79 8.63
N LYS A 247 3.49 18.79 9.47
CA LYS A 247 3.01 18.91 10.84
C LYS A 247 1.86 19.89 10.95
N ALA A 248 1.00 19.71 11.96
CA ALA A 248 0.03 20.73 12.31
C ALA A 248 0.77 22.02 12.70
N GLY A 249 0.58 23.10 11.92
CA GLY A 249 1.13 24.40 12.24
C GLY A 249 0.52 24.90 13.55
N ARG A 250 1.34 25.14 14.59
CA ARG A 250 0.90 25.89 15.77
C ARG A 250 0.82 27.35 15.37
N SER A 251 -0.35 27.81 14.95
CA SER A 251 -0.63 29.22 14.85
C SER A 251 -0.76 29.76 16.28
N LEU A 252 0.32 30.36 16.80
CA LEU A 252 0.25 31.18 17.99
C LEU A 252 -0.39 32.50 17.55
N GLN A 253 -1.71 32.65 17.74
CA GLN A 253 -2.32 33.99 17.78
C GLN A 253 -1.76 34.72 19.00
N ARG A 254 -0.90 35.70 18.75
CA ARG A 254 -0.65 36.76 19.75
C ARG A 254 -1.93 37.58 19.87
N GLY A 255 -2.57 37.50 21.04
CA GLY A 255 -3.58 38.45 21.44
C GLY A 255 -2.96 39.83 21.67
#